data_bad7c46639d5bbc298a295c5b4115307
#
_entry.id   bad7c46639d5bbc298a295c5b4115307
#
_cell.length_a   1.000
_cell.length_b   1.000
_cell.length_c   1.000
_cell.angle_alpha   90.00
_cell.angle_beta   90.00
_cell.angle_gamma   90.00
#
_symmetry.space_group_name_H-M   'P 1'
#
loop_
_entity.id
_entity.type
_entity.pdbx_description
1 polymer ?
#
loop_
_entity_poly.entity_id
_entity_poly.type
_entity_poly.pdbx_seq_one_letter_code
_entity_poly.pdbx_strand_id
1 'polypeptide(L)'
;GVEHAFWCRMGGKEYVRWVREEDEDAFFNALAKVHAARESELSDDGASLGSFLGAFRAYGIAIPVWQLEPGTTAEQLTAPMQALGARLQAALADDAALNADERRAKAGIISRQVNL
;
A
#
# COMPACT_ATOMS: atom_id res chain seq x y z
N GLY A 1 -2.01 -6.80 -13.34
CA GLY A 1 -3.18 -7.21 -12.60
C GLY A 1 -3.00 -7.08 -11.11
N VAL A 2 -4.07 -7.36 -10.41
CA VAL A 2 -4.08 -7.31 -8.95
C VAL A 2 -3.88 -8.73 -8.43
N GLU A 3 -2.64 -9.18 -8.47
CA GLU A 3 -2.27 -10.51 -8.02
C GLU A 3 -1.70 -10.45 -6.61
N HIS A 4 -1.86 -11.52 -5.85
CA HIS A 4 -1.31 -11.68 -4.50
C HIS A 4 -1.87 -10.67 -3.48
N ALA A 5 -3.05 -10.15 -3.73
CA ALA A 5 -3.78 -9.36 -2.76
C ALA A 5 -4.79 -10.25 -2.03
N PHE A 6 -4.79 -10.16 -0.71
CA PHE A 6 -5.60 -11.05 0.12
C PHE A 6 -6.48 -10.24 1.06
N TRP A 7 -7.76 -10.55 1.04
CA TRP A 7 -8.71 -9.98 1.98
C TRP A 7 -8.67 -10.77 3.29
N CYS A 8 -8.64 -10.07 4.41
CA CYS A 8 -8.74 -10.72 5.72
C CYS A 8 -9.63 -9.92 6.65
N ARG A 9 -10.21 -10.62 7.63
CA ARG A 9 -11.03 -10.00 8.65
C ARG A 9 -10.45 -10.33 10.02
N MET A 10 -10.26 -9.29 10.84
CA MET A 10 -9.74 -9.43 12.20
C MET A 10 -10.42 -8.42 13.11
N GLY A 11 -10.94 -8.88 14.25
CA GLY A 11 -11.56 -8.01 15.23
C GLY A 11 -12.75 -7.22 14.70
N GLY A 12 -13.50 -7.78 13.75
CA GLY A 12 -14.64 -7.11 13.14
C GLY A 12 -14.29 -6.10 12.07
N LYS A 13 -13.01 -5.95 11.76
CA LYS A 13 -12.53 -5.05 10.69
C LYS A 13 -11.99 -5.86 9.53
N GLU A 14 -12.03 -5.27 8.36
CA GLU A 14 -11.59 -5.91 7.13
C GLU A 14 -10.37 -5.20 6.57
N TYR A 15 -9.45 -5.98 6.01
CA TYR A 15 -8.16 -5.50 5.53
C TYR A 15 -7.81 -6.14 4.19
N VAL A 16 -7.00 -5.44 3.40
CA VAL A 16 -6.31 -6.01 2.24
C VAL A 16 -4.82 -6.02 2.54
N ARG A 17 -4.20 -7.18 2.35
CA ARG A 17 -2.73 -7.34 2.38
C ARG A 17 -2.28 -7.64 0.97
N TRP A 18 -1.30 -6.91 0.48
CA TRP A 18 -0.81 -7.06 -0.90
C TRP A 18 0.64 -7.52 -0.86
N VAL A 19 0.87 -8.78 -1.17
CA VAL A 19 2.22 -9.35 -1.18
C VAL A 19 2.94 -8.88 -2.43
N ARG A 20 4.04 -8.15 -2.25
CA ARG A 20 4.81 -7.58 -3.36
C ARG A 20 6.11 -8.33 -3.53
N GLU A 21 6.40 -8.74 -4.76
CA GLU A 21 7.57 -9.55 -5.09
C GLU A 21 8.78 -8.72 -5.51
N GLU A 22 8.61 -7.41 -5.65
CA GLU A 22 9.72 -6.50 -5.96
C GLU A 22 10.76 -6.52 -4.84
N ASP A 23 11.99 -6.10 -5.16
CA ASP A 23 13.00 -5.89 -4.14
C ASP A 23 12.43 -5.06 -2.99
N GLU A 24 12.63 -5.52 -1.77
CA GLU A 24 12.02 -4.92 -0.58
C GLU A 24 12.34 -3.44 -0.45
N ASP A 25 13.63 -3.07 -0.57
CA ASP A 25 14.02 -1.67 -0.41
C ASP A 25 13.50 -0.80 -1.55
N ALA A 26 13.54 -1.30 -2.77
CA ALA A 26 12.99 -0.58 -3.93
C ALA A 26 11.48 -0.35 -3.76
N PHE A 27 10.77 -1.37 -3.26
CA PHE A 27 9.33 -1.23 -3.04
C PHE A 27 9.02 -0.23 -1.93
N PHE A 28 9.76 -0.26 -0.82
CA PHE A 28 9.55 0.70 0.26
C PHE A 28 9.86 2.13 -0.18
N ASN A 29 10.84 2.33 -1.04
CA ASN A 29 11.10 3.65 -1.63
C ASN A 29 9.92 4.12 -2.49
N ALA A 30 9.38 3.24 -3.34
CA ALA A 30 8.23 3.56 -4.17
C ALA A 30 6.99 3.87 -3.32
N LEU A 31 6.73 3.05 -2.31
CA LEU A 31 5.61 3.25 -1.41
C LEU A 31 5.73 4.57 -0.65
N ALA A 32 6.94 4.93 -0.24
CA ALA A 32 7.20 6.20 0.43
C ALA A 32 6.88 7.39 -0.47
N LYS A 33 7.22 7.31 -1.76
CA LYS A 33 6.91 8.37 -2.73
C LYS A 33 5.41 8.54 -2.88
N VAL A 34 4.70 7.43 -3.04
CA VAL A 34 3.24 7.45 -3.20
C VAL A 34 2.56 7.98 -1.93
N HIS A 35 3.04 7.52 -0.76
CA HIS A 35 2.47 7.93 0.52
C HIS A 35 2.72 9.41 0.81
N ALA A 36 3.93 9.91 0.53
CA ALA A 36 4.27 11.33 0.71
C ALA A 36 3.44 12.22 -0.20
N ALA A 37 3.07 11.72 -1.38
CA ALA A 37 2.19 12.43 -2.30
C ALA A 37 0.72 12.36 -1.91
N ARG A 38 0.39 11.64 -0.83
CA ARG A 38 -0.98 11.42 -0.35
C ARG A 38 -1.84 10.64 -1.35
N GLU A 39 -1.21 9.69 -2.02
CA GLU A 39 -1.86 8.88 -3.06
C GLU A 39 -1.85 7.38 -2.72
N SER A 40 -1.65 7.03 -1.44
CA SER A 40 -1.55 5.64 -1.00
C SER A 40 -2.87 5.02 -0.56
N GLU A 41 -3.97 5.77 -0.59
CA GLU A 41 -5.27 5.21 -0.25
C GLU A 41 -5.92 4.50 -1.42
N LEU A 42 -6.82 3.57 -1.12
CA LEU A 42 -7.67 2.93 -2.12
C LEU A 42 -8.91 3.80 -2.27
N SER A 43 -9.03 4.51 -3.40
CA SER A 43 -10.10 5.47 -3.61
C SER A 43 -10.86 5.19 -4.88
N ASP A 44 -12.16 5.50 -4.85
CA ASP A 44 -13.05 5.41 -6.02
C ASP A 44 -13.83 6.72 -6.10
N ASP A 45 -13.66 7.45 -7.21
CA ASP A 45 -14.33 8.75 -7.45
C ASP A 45 -14.18 9.71 -6.27
N GLY A 46 -12.98 9.77 -5.69
CA GLY A 46 -12.69 10.66 -4.57
C GLY A 46 -13.12 10.15 -3.21
N ALA A 47 -13.83 9.02 -3.15
CA ALA A 47 -14.22 8.40 -1.88
C ALA A 47 -13.18 7.34 -1.49
N SER A 48 -12.68 7.40 -0.26
CA SER A 48 -11.74 6.41 0.23
C SER A 48 -12.48 5.13 0.61
N LEU A 49 -12.05 4.02 0.02
CA LEU A 49 -12.54 2.68 0.36
C LEU A 49 -11.56 1.93 1.25
N GLY A 50 -10.33 2.37 1.33
CA GLY A 50 -9.32 1.75 2.15
C GLY A 50 -8.21 2.72 2.51
N SER A 51 -7.89 2.78 3.81
CA SER A 51 -6.84 3.64 4.34
C SER A 51 -5.56 2.83 4.50
N PHE A 52 -4.45 3.38 4.03
CA PHE A 52 -3.15 2.74 4.19
C PHE A 52 -2.75 2.74 5.66
N LEU A 53 -2.51 1.56 6.23
CA LEU A 53 -2.10 1.41 7.62
C LEU A 53 -0.59 1.39 7.78
N GLY A 54 0.09 0.71 6.89
CA GLY A 54 1.52 0.48 6.98
C GLY A 54 1.88 -0.78 6.22
N ALA A 55 3.06 -1.30 6.50
CA ALA A 55 3.53 -2.51 5.82
C ALA A 55 4.37 -3.34 6.79
N PHE A 56 4.39 -4.64 6.56
CA PHE A 56 5.33 -5.49 7.28
C PHE A 56 6.23 -6.21 6.29
N ARG A 57 7.30 -6.77 6.81
CA ARG A 57 8.29 -7.51 6.03
C ARG A 57 8.30 -8.96 6.48
N ALA A 58 8.33 -9.86 5.50
CA ALA A 58 8.45 -11.28 5.78
C ALA A 58 9.39 -11.88 4.75
N TYR A 59 10.53 -12.41 5.19
CA TYR A 59 11.50 -13.08 4.33
C TYR A 59 11.94 -12.24 3.13
N GLY A 60 12.19 -10.94 3.35
CA GLY A 60 12.60 -10.02 2.29
C GLY A 60 11.48 -9.54 1.39
N ILE A 61 10.23 -9.87 1.73
CA ILE A 61 9.05 -9.50 0.95
C ILE A 61 8.29 -8.39 1.68
N ALA A 62 7.93 -7.35 0.94
CA ALA A 62 7.12 -6.24 1.47
C ALA A 62 5.64 -6.56 1.34
N ILE A 63 4.88 -6.32 2.41
CA ILE A 63 3.45 -6.59 2.46
C ILE A 63 2.74 -5.36 3.02
N PRO A 64 2.35 -4.41 2.15
CA PRO A 64 1.54 -3.27 2.57
C PRO A 64 0.11 -3.68 2.89
N VAL A 65 -0.50 -2.96 3.82
CA VAL A 65 -1.82 -3.29 4.38
C VAL A 65 -2.71 -2.06 4.36
N TRP A 66 -3.95 -2.25 3.92
CA TRP A 66 -5.00 -1.23 3.95
C TRP A 66 -6.15 -1.72 4.80
N GLN A 67 -6.73 -0.84 5.62
CA GLN A 67 -7.97 -1.11 6.33
C GLN A 67 -9.13 -0.63 5.46
N LEU A 68 -10.10 -1.51 5.23
CA LEU A 68 -11.23 -1.23 4.34
C LEU A 68 -12.37 -0.58 5.10
N GLU A 69 -13.13 0.26 4.40
CA GLU A 69 -14.40 0.76 4.93
C GLU A 69 -15.38 -0.41 5.08
N PRO A 70 -16.21 -0.40 6.14
CA PRO A 70 -17.18 -1.47 6.34
C PRO A 70 -18.09 -1.66 5.12
N GLY A 71 -18.31 -2.91 4.74
CA GLY A 71 -19.18 -3.24 3.62
C GLY A 71 -18.55 -3.13 2.25
N THR A 72 -17.26 -2.80 2.14
CA THR A 72 -16.56 -2.74 0.87
C THR A 72 -16.46 -4.15 0.26
N THR A 73 -16.84 -4.28 -1.00
CA THR A 73 -16.78 -5.56 -1.71
C THR A 73 -15.48 -5.70 -2.50
N ALA A 74 -15.12 -6.94 -2.83
CA ALA A 74 -13.97 -7.20 -3.67
C ALA A 74 -14.09 -6.53 -5.03
N GLU A 75 -15.30 -6.48 -5.60
CA GLU A 75 -15.54 -5.84 -6.88
C GLU A 75 -15.25 -4.34 -6.83
N GLN A 76 -15.63 -3.68 -5.74
CA GLN A 76 -15.38 -2.25 -5.56
C GLN A 76 -13.88 -1.93 -5.47
N LEU A 77 -13.06 -2.89 -5.05
CA LEU A 77 -11.62 -2.70 -4.87
C LEU A 77 -10.82 -2.87 -6.15
N THR A 78 -11.38 -3.49 -7.19
CA THR A 78 -10.63 -3.80 -8.40
C THR A 78 -10.03 -2.56 -9.05
N ALA A 79 -10.84 -1.56 -9.35
CA ALA A 79 -10.34 -0.34 -10.00
C ALA A 79 -9.39 0.47 -9.08
N PRO A 80 -9.70 0.70 -7.78
CA PRO A 80 -8.76 1.36 -6.89
C PRO A 80 -7.42 0.63 -6.75
N MET A 81 -7.42 -0.70 -6.69
CA MET A 81 -6.19 -1.48 -6.60
C MET A 81 -5.36 -1.36 -7.88
N GLN A 82 -6.00 -1.39 -9.04
CA GLN A 82 -5.32 -1.21 -10.31
C GLN A 82 -4.71 0.18 -10.43
N ALA A 83 -5.45 1.21 -10.02
CA ALA A 83 -4.96 2.59 -10.03
C ALA A 83 -3.76 2.76 -9.10
N LEU A 84 -3.85 2.21 -7.89
CA LEU A 84 -2.73 2.26 -6.94
C LEU A 84 -1.54 1.47 -7.47
N GLY A 85 -1.78 0.31 -8.07
CA GLY A 85 -0.72 -0.49 -8.70
C GLY A 85 0.02 0.29 -9.78
N ALA A 86 -0.71 1.06 -10.59
CA ALA A 86 -0.09 1.90 -11.61
C ALA A 86 0.78 3.01 -10.99
N ARG A 87 0.30 3.63 -9.90
CA ARG A 87 1.10 4.64 -9.20
C ARG A 87 2.36 4.05 -8.57
N LEU A 88 2.25 2.86 -7.98
CA LEU A 88 3.42 2.16 -7.43
C LEU A 88 4.41 1.79 -8.53
N GLN A 89 3.91 1.33 -9.67
CA GLN A 89 4.76 0.97 -10.79
C GLN A 89 5.53 2.18 -11.33
N ALA A 90 4.86 3.32 -11.46
CA ALA A 90 5.51 4.58 -11.87
C ALA A 90 6.59 5.00 -10.86
N ALA A 91 6.30 4.87 -9.56
CA ALA A 91 7.26 5.21 -8.52
C ALA A 91 8.45 4.25 -8.52
N LEU A 92 8.23 2.96 -8.79
CA LEU A 92 9.31 1.97 -8.91
C LEU A 92 10.23 2.28 -10.10
N ALA A 93 9.66 2.81 -11.18
CA ALA A 93 10.44 3.19 -12.37
C ALA A 93 11.20 4.51 -12.18
N ASP A 94 10.81 5.32 -11.19
CA ASP A 94 11.47 6.59 -10.88
C ASP A 94 12.69 6.33 -10.01
N ASP A 95 13.88 6.55 -10.56
CA ASP A 95 15.15 6.30 -9.86
C ASP A 95 15.68 7.52 -9.12
N ALA A 96 14.91 8.59 -9.04
CA ALA A 96 15.33 9.77 -8.29
C ALA A 96 15.44 9.44 -6.79
N ALA A 97 16.44 10.02 -6.13
CA ALA A 97 16.61 9.85 -4.70
C ALA A 97 15.40 10.43 -3.94
N LEU A 98 15.11 9.87 -2.79
CA LEU A 98 14.00 10.35 -1.95
C LEU A 98 14.30 11.77 -1.46
N ASN A 99 13.28 12.64 -1.52
CA ASN A 99 13.36 13.97 -0.89
C ASN A 99 13.11 13.84 0.62
N ALA A 100 13.14 14.97 1.34
CA ALA A 100 13.00 14.96 2.80
C ALA A 100 11.65 14.39 3.25
N ASP A 101 10.56 14.76 2.58
CA ASP A 101 9.23 14.27 2.92
C ASP A 101 9.11 12.77 2.66
N GLU A 102 9.67 12.32 1.55
CA GLU A 102 9.66 10.90 1.19
C GLU A 102 10.50 10.06 2.15
N ARG A 103 11.65 10.59 2.60
CA ARG A 103 12.46 9.91 3.61
C ARG A 103 11.72 9.78 4.95
N ARG A 104 10.99 10.84 5.35
CA ARG A 104 10.17 10.78 6.56
C ARG A 104 9.04 9.77 6.42
N ALA A 105 8.40 9.73 5.26
CA ALA A 105 7.35 8.74 4.98
C ALA A 105 7.90 7.32 5.08
N LYS A 106 9.06 7.07 4.47
CA LYS A 106 9.70 5.75 4.52
C LYS A 106 10.02 5.34 5.95
N ALA A 107 10.61 6.24 6.73
CA ALA A 107 10.93 5.96 8.13
C ALA A 107 9.68 5.64 8.95
N GLY A 108 8.60 6.38 8.73
CA GLY A 108 7.33 6.13 9.40
C GLY A 108 6.71 4.79 9.04
N ILE A 109 6.76 4.42 7.76
CA ILE A 109 6.25 3.13 7.29
C ILE A 109 7.05 1.98 7.91
N ILE A 110 8.37 2.08 7.91
CA ILE A 110 9.24 1.02 8.43
C ILE A 110 9.10 0.90 9.95
N SER A 111 8.95 2.01 10.66
CA SER A 111 8.87 1.98 12.13
C SER A 111 7.52 1.47 12.63
N ARG A 112 6.47 1.55 11.83
CA ARG A 112 5.14 1.05 12.20
C ARG A 112 4.99 -0.38 11.70
N GLN A 113 5.19 -1.34 12.60
CA GLN A 113 4.95 -2.74 12.28
C GLN A 113 3.46 -3.04 12.41
N VAL A 114 2.89 -3.58 11.35
CA VAL A 114 1.49 -3.98 11.33
C VAL A 114 1.42 -5.45 11.70
N ASN A 115 0.76 -5.76 12.81
CA ASN A 115 0.54 -7.13 13.26
C ASN A 115 -0.90 -7.55 12.92
N LEU A 116 -1.05 -8.20 11.82
CA LEU A 116 -2.35 -8.72 11.42
C LEU A 116 -2.34 -10.23 11.32
#